data_d533781a46352e0f64c50a5227908478
#
_entry.id   d533781a46352e0f64c50a5227908478
#
_cell.length_a   1.000
_cell.length_b   1.000
_cell.length_c   1.000
_cell.angle_alpha   90.00
_cell.angle_beta   90.00
_cell.angle_gamma   90.00
#
_symmetry.space_group_name_H-M   'P 1'
#
loop_
_entity.id
_entity.type
_entity.pdbx_description
1 polymer ?
#
loop_
_entity_poly.entity_id
_entity_poly.type
_entity_poly.pdbx_seq_one_letter_code
_entity_poly.pdbx_strand_id
1 'polypeptide(L)'
;VRDKVLFDAGDPATQRESEIRKKRLHFGMVFQSFNLFPQYTALKNVTLAKELLAQERPDFKQNKRAILEEIEAEGRVLLSKMGLAERAGHYPHQLSGGQQQRVAIARALALSPDILCFDEPTSALDPELTGEVLKVIRGLAEQKTTMIIVTHEMAFARDVADQVIFMDGGVIVEQGDARQVIERPREERTRQFLSRYEESSAAGSES
;
A
#
# COMPACT_ATOMS: atom_id res chain seq x y z
N VAL A 1 -9.94 11.11 9.90
CA VAL A 1 -9.41 11.69 8.67
C VAL A 1 -10.06 13.05 8.48
N ARG A 2 -9.26 14.11 8.29
CA ARG A 2 -9.76 15.50 8.15
C ARG A 2 -10.78 15.89 9.24
N ASP A 3 -10.47 15.60 10.50
CA ASP A 3 -11.31 15.86 11.69
C ASP A 3 -12.68 15.14 11.71
N LYS A 4 -12.88 14.16 10.83
CA LYS A 4 -14.09 13.35 10.83
C LYS A 4 -13.85 11.99 11.50
N VAL A 5 -14.75 11.61 12.41
CA VAL A 5 -14.81 10.26 12.96
C VAL A 5 -15.22 9.31 11.84
N LEU A 6 -14.38 8.29 11.59
CA LEU A 6 -14.65 7.29 10.56
C LEU A 6 -15.57 6.19 11.08
N PHE A 7 -15.33 5.74 12.30
CA PHE A 7 -16.10 4.70 12.97
C PHE A 7 -16.11 4.96 14.47
N ASP A 8 -17.27 4.83 15.10
CA ASP A 8 -17.44 4.85 16.54
C ASP A 8 -18.39 3.71 16.93
N ALA A 9 -17.91 2.78 17.75
CA ALA A 9 -18.71 1.64 18.22
C ALA A 9 -19.90 2.08 19.08
N GLY A 10 -19.85 3.27 19.68
CA GLY A 10 -20.93 3.88 20.46
C GLY A 10 -21.97 4.64 19.63
N ASP A 11 -21.67 4.93 18.35
CA ASP A 11 -22.58 5.69 17.46
C ASP A 11 -23.11 4.82 16.29
N PRO A 12 -24.38 4.36 16.37
CA PRO A 12 -25.00 3.55 15.31
C PRO A 12 -25.03 4.25 13.93
N ALA A 13 -24.98 5.57 13.88
CA ALA A 13 -24.98 6.29 12.61
C ALA A 13 -23.68 6.02 11.81
N THR A 14 -22.56 5.81 12.50
CA THR A 14 -21.26 5.50 11.89
C THR A 14 -21.15 4.05 11.44
N GLN A 15 -22.06 3.17 11.88
CA GLN A 15 -22.04 1.71 11.65
C GLN A 15 -22.89 1.27 10.48
N ARG A 16 -23.59 2.17 9.80
CA ARG A 16 -24.40 1.85 8.63
C ARG A 16 -23.48 1.41 7.48
N GLU A 17 -23.82 0.29 6.83
CA GLU A 17 -23.00 -0.30 5.74
C GLU A 17 -22.69 0.73 4.62
N SER A 18 -23.68 1.55 4.25
CA SER A 18 -23.51 2.60 3.24
C SER A 18 -22.48 3.67 3.65
N GLU A 19 -22.44 4.02 4.94
CA GLU A 19 -21.50 4.99 5.48
C GLU A 19 -20.09 4.37 5.62
N ILE A 20 -20.01 3.12 6.11
CA ILE A 20 -18.75 2.38 6.18
C ILE A 20 -18.12 2.25 4.79
N ARG A 21 -18.92 1.91 3.77
CA ARG A 21 -18.44 1.80 2.37
C ARG A 21 -17.82 3.11 1.88
N LYS A 22 -18.46 4.26 2.11
CA LYS A 22 -17.92 5.57 1.74
C LYS A 22 -16.63 5.88 2.48
N LYS A 23 -16.58 5.56 3.78
CA LYS A 23 -15.42 5.84 4.63
C LYS A 23 -14.22 4.94 4.30
N ARG A 24 -14.45 3.71 3.85
CA ARG A 24 -13.39 2.81 3.35
C ARG A 24 -12.63 3.38 2.16
N LEU A 25 -13.25 4.25 1.35
CA LEU A 25 -12.58 4.90 0.21
C LEU A 25 -11.45 5.87 0.62
N HIS A 26 -11.41 6.28 1.91
CA HIS A 26 -10.28 7.03 2.44
C HIS A 26 -9.00 6.21 2.61
N PHE A 27 -9.11 4.87 2.54
CA PHE A 27 -7.99 3.95 2.72
C PHE A 27 -7.72 3.18 1.45
N GLY A 28 -6.45 3.16 1.03
CA GLY A 28 -5.95 2.20 0.05
C GLY A 28 -5.22 1.08 0.78
N MET A 29 -5.52 -0.18 0.43
CA MET A 29 -4.85 -1.35 1.02
C MET A 29 -3.99 -2.07 0.00
N VAL A 30 -2.76 -2.37 0.40
CA VAL A 30 -1.81 -3.19 -0.33
C VAL A 30 -1.41 -4.35 0.57
N PHE A 31 -1.74 -5.56 0.17
CA PHE A 31 -1.54 -6.78 0.95
C PHE A 31 -0.22 -7.47 0.60
N GLN A 32 0.25 -8.33 1.47
CA GLN A 32 1.38 -9.23 1.27
C GLN A 32 1.20 -10.09 -0.01
N SER A 33 0.05 -10.73 -0.16
CA SER A 33 -0.35 -11.40 -1.40
C SER A 33 -1.00 -10.38 -2.31
N PHE A 34 -0.51 -10.20 -3.49
CA PHE A 34 -0.89 -9.13 -4.45
C PHE A 34 -2.39 -8.98 -4.67
N ASN A 35 -3.16 -10.06 -4.49
CA ASN A 35 -4.63 -10.12 -4.56
C ASN A 35 -5.19 -9.47 -5.85
N LEU A 36 -4.48 -9.64 -6.97
CA LEU A 36 -4.96 -9.20 -8.27
C LEU A 36 -6.05 -10.15 -8.77
N PHE A 37 -7.02 -9.60 -9.48
CA PHE A 37 -8.03 -10.39 -10.18
C PHE A 37 -7.39 -11.09 -11.38
N PRO A 38 -7.26 -12.43 -11.36
CA PRO A 38 -6.49 -13.16 -12.37
C PRO A 38 -7.09 -13.09 -13.76
N GLN A 39 -8.42 -12.87 -13.86
CA GLN A 39 -9.17 -12.75 -15.11
C GLN A 39 -9.06 -11.36 -15.75
N TYR A 40 -8.44 -10.39 -15.10
CA TYR A 40 -8.30 -9.02 -15.59
C TYR A 40 -6.85 -8.66 -15.87
N THR A 41 -6.65 -7.81 -16.88
CA THR A 41 -5.33 -7.24 -17.18
C THR A 41 -4.85 -6.32 -16.05
N ALA A 42 -3.56 -5.94 -16.07
CA ALA A 42 -3.00 -4.97 -15.12
C ALA A 42 -3.80 -3.66 -15.12
N LEU A 43 -4.10 -3.13 -16.31
CA LEU A 43 -4.90 -1.91 -16.44
C LEU A 43 -6.29 -2.08 -15.84
N LYS A 44 -6.97 -3.19 -16.16
CA LYS A 44 -8.31 -3.44 -15.61
C LYS A 44 -8.31 -3.64 -14.10
N ASN A 45 -7.29 -4.26 -13.54
CA ASN A 45 -7.12 -4.35 -12.10
C ASN A 45 -7.03 -2.96 -11.44
N VAL A 46 -6.36 -2.00 -12.08
CA VAL A 46 -6.22 -0.63 -11.59
C VAL A 46 -7.52 0.16 -11.72
N THR A 47 -8.23 0.03 -12.85
CA THR A 47 -9.38 0.88 -13.17
C THR A 47 -10.71 0.40 -12.62
N LEU A 48 -10.84 -0.91 -12.32
CA LEU A 48 -12.11 -1.55 -12.00
C LEU A 48 -12.92 -0.84 -10.90
N ALA A 49 -12.28 -0.51 -9.77
CA ALA A 49 -12.98 0.11 -8.65
C ALA A 49 -13.51 1.51 -9.02
N LYS A 50 -12.72 2.28 -9.76
CA LYS A 50 -13.12 3.61 -10.23
C LYS A 50 -14.26 3.55 -11.25
N GLU A 51 -14.24 2.56 -12.14
CA GLU A 51 -15.34 2.30 -13.08
C GLU A 51 -16.65 1.95 -12.37
N LEU A 52 -16.56 1.11 -11.32
CA LEU A 52 -17.74 0.75 -10.52
C LEU A 52 -18.32 1.95 -9.79
N LEU A 53 -17.49 2.80 -9.19
CA LEU A 53 -17.94 4.05 -8.56
C LEU A 53 -18.51 5.02 -9.57
N ALA A 54 -17.95 5.10 -10.77
CA ALA A 54 -18.44 5.97 -11.82
C ALA A 54 -19.87 5.59 -12.26
N GLN A 55 -20.25 4.32 -12.17
CA GLN A 55 -21.62 3.87 -12.51
C GLN A 55 -22.69 4.44 -11.57
N GLU A 56 -22.32 4.87 -10.37
CA GLU A 56 -23.22 5.51 -9.40
C GLU A 56 -23.46 7.01 -9.72
N ARG A 57 -22.70 7.60 -10.67
CA ARG A 57 -22.85 8.99 -11.07
C ARG A 57 -24.12 9.23 -11.87
N PRO A 58 -24.86 10.34 -11.62
CA PRO A 58 -26.08 10.64 -12.35
C PRO A 58 -25.89 10.80 -13.87
N ASP A 59 -24.73 11.32 -14.27
CA ASP A 59 -24.36 11.60 -15.67
C ASP A 59 -23.74 10.40 -16.42
N PHE A 60 -23.53 9.26 -15.71
CA PHE A 60 -22.80 8.11 -16.27
C PHE A 60 -23.44 7.56 -17.56
N LYS A 61 -24.77 7.43 -17.58
CA LYS A 61 -25.46 6.87 -18.76
C LYS A 61 -25.27 7.75 -20.02
N GLN A 62 -25.23 9.06 -19.84
CA GLN A 62 -25.08 10.03 -20.95
C GLN A 62 -23.64 10.16 -21.42
N ASN A 63 -22.69 10.08 -20.49
CA ASN A 63 -21.26 10.36 -20.73
C ASN A 63 -20.38 9.09 -20.58
N LYS A 64 -20.97 7.89 -20.61
CA LYS A 64 -20.31 6.62 -20.29
C LYS A 64 -18.96 6.47 -21.00
N ARG A 65 -18.93 6.72 -22.31
CA ARG A 65 -17.71 6.53 -23.10
C ARG A 65 -16.59 7.47 -22.64
N ALA A 66 -16.87 8.74 -22.52
CA ALA A 66 -15.89 9.74 -22.10
C ALA A 66 -15.37 9.46 -20.68
N ILE A 67 -16.25 9.08 -19.74
CA ILE A 67 -15.88 8.74 -18.36
C ILE A 67 -14.96 7.51 -18.32
N LEU A 68 -15.25 6.47 -19.10
CA LEU A 68 -14.42 5.26 -19.14
C LEU A 68 -13.07 5.53 -19.82
N GLU A 69 -13.02 6.33 -20.87
CA GLU A 69 -11.77 6.76 -21.52
C GLU A 69 -10.88 7.58 -20.57
N GLU A 70 -11.48 8.47 -19.76
CA GLU A 70 -10.76 9.23 -18.73
C GLU A 70 -10.17 8.30 -17.66
N ILE A 71 -10.98 7.35 -17.12
CA ILE A 71 -10.53 6.38 -16.11
C ILE A 71 -9.40 5.50 -16.67
N GLU A 72 -9.51 5.07 -17.92
CA GLU A 72 -8.46 4.29 -18.57
C GLU A 72 -7.16 5.08 -18.70
N ALA A 73 -7.24 6.34 -19.14
CA ALA A 73 -6.08 7.22 -19.25
C ALA A 73 -5.38 7.42 -17.90
N GLU A 74 -6.13 7.68 -16.84
CA GLU A 74 -5.58 7.79 -15.49
C GLU A 74 -4.93 6.46 -15.02
N GLY A 75 -5.55 5.32 -15.30
CA GLY A 75 -4.99 4.01 -14.99
C GLY A 75 -3.64 3.77 -15.70
N ARG A 76 -3.53 4.17 -16.97
CA ARG A 76 -2.27 4.11 -17.74
C ARG A 76 -1.19 5.02 -17.14
N VAL A 77 -1.55 6.22 -16.69
CA VAL A 77 -0.62 7.12 -16.00
C VAL A 77 -0.12 6.50 -14.70
N LEU A 78 -0.99 5.87 -13.90
CA LEU A 78 -0.60 5.17 -12.68
C LEU A 78 0.35 4.00 -12.98
N LEU A 79 0.04 3.17 -13.96
CA LEU A 79 0.93 2.07 -14.37
C LEU A 79 2.29 2.60 -14.87
N SER A 80 2.30 3.70 -15.62
CA SER A 80 3.54 4.34 -16.06
C SER A 80 4.39 4.82 -14.89
N LYS A 81 3.80 5.44 -13.87
CA LYS A 81 4.49 5.82 -12.62
C LYS A 81 5.09 4.62 -11.87
N MET A 82 4.48 3.45 -12.02
CA MET A 82 5.00 2.17 -11.48
C MET A 82 6.05 1.50 -12.39
N GLY A 83 6.42 2.11 -13.51
CA GLY A 83 7.32 1.51 -14.50
C GLY A 83 6.71 0.35 -15.27
N LEU A 84 5.37 0.34 -15.45
CA LEU A 84 4.60 -0.75 -16.05
C LEU A 84 3.79 -0.31 -17.28
N ALA A 85 4.18 0.77 -17.96
CA ALA A 85 3.46 1.28 -19.13
C ALA A 85 3.22 0.19 -20.19
N GLU A 86 4.27 -0.56 -20.54
CA GLU A 86 4.24 -1.64 -21.55
C GLU A 86 3.54 -2.91 -21.06
N ARG A 87 3.18 -2.97 -19.78
CA ARG A 87 2.54 -4.14 -19.15
C ARG A 87 1.04 -3.96 -18.91
N ALA A 88 0.46 -2.85 -19.35
CA ALA A 88 -0.95 -2.53 -19.10
C ALA A 88 -1.94 -3.62 -19.58
N GLY A 89 -1.63 -4.27 -20.70
CA GLY A 89 -2.44 -5.36 -21.27
C GLY A 89 -2.14 -6.76 -20.73
N HIS A 90 -1.13 -6.93 -19.86
CA HIS A 90 -0.74 -8.23 -19.32
C HIS A 90 -1.67 -8.69 -18.20
N TYR A 91 -1.87 -9.99 -18.13
CA TYR A 91 -2.58 -10.64 -17.02
C TYR A 91 -1.62 -10.94 -15.86
N PRO A 92 -2.11 -11.11 -14.61
CA PRO A 92 -1.26 -11.37 -13.46
C PRO A 92 -0.25 -12.52 -13.65
N HIS A 93 -0.64 -13.62 -14.27
CA HIS A 93 0.25 -14.77 -14.53
C HIS A 93 1.39 -14.47 -15.52
N GLN A 94 1.35 -13.35 -16.22
CA GLN A 94 2.38 -12.88 -17.16
C GLN A 94 3.33 -11.86 -16.52
N LEU A 95 3.14 -11.54 -15.24
CA LEU A 95 3.88 -10.53 -14.50
C LEU A 95 4.73 -11.20 -13.41
N SER A 96 5.95 -10.69 -13.18
CA SER A 96 6.75 -11.08 -12.01
C SER A 96 6.06 -10.66 -10.71
N GLY A 97 6.44 -11.25 -9.56
CA GLY A 97 5.91 -10.88 -8.26
C GLY A 97 6.03 -9.39 -7.98
N GLY A 98 7.19 -8.78 -8.22
CA GLY A 98 7.40 -7.34 -8.06
C GLY A 98 6.55 -6.49 -9.01
N GLN A 99 6.29 -6.97 -10.25
CA GLN A 99 5.36 -6.31 -11.16
C GLN A 99 3.92 -6.41 -10.67
N GLN A 100 3.49 -7.57 -10.17
CA GLN A 100 2.16 -7.75 -9.59
C GLN A 100 1.95 -6.83 -8.38
N GLN A 101 2.94 -6.72 -7.49
CA GLN A 101 2.87 -5.82 -6.34
C GLN A 101 2.76 -4.35 -6.76
N ARG A 102 3.52 -3.94 -7.77
CA ARG A 102 3.41 -2.57 -8.32
C ARG A 102 2.05 -2.30 -8.97
N VAL A 103 1.41 -3.30 -9.58
CA VAL A 103 0.00 -3.20 -10.03
C VAL A 103 -0.95 -3.05 -8.84
N ALA A 104 -0.73 -3.80 -7.74
CA ALA A 104 -1.54 -3.70 -6.53
C ALA A 104 -1.42 -2.30 -5.89
N ILE A 105 -0.22 -1.71 -5.89
CA ILE A 105 0.01 -0.32 -5.43
C ILE A 105 -0.74 0.67 -6.34
N ALA A 106 -0.63 0.54 -7.67
CA ALA A 106 -1.35 1.38 -8.62
C ALA A 106 -2.87 1.30 -8.41
N ARG A 107 -3.40 0.09 -8.17
CA ARG A 107 -4.82 -0.14 -7.86
C ARG A 107 -5.25 0.58 -6.58
N ALA A 108 -4.44 0.53 -5.52
CA ALA A 108 -4.73 1.21 -4.27
C ALA A 108 -4.74 2.74 -4.44
N LEU A 109 -3.86 3.29 -5.28
CA LEU A 109 -3.78 4.71 -5.60
C LEU A 109 -4.91 5.20 -6.50
N ALA A 110 -5.54 4.33 -7.30
CA ALA A 110 -6.53 4.72 -8.32
C ALA A 110 -7.74 5.46 -7.75
N LEU A 111 -8.10 5.19 -6.49
CA LEU A 111 -9.19 5.86 -5.79
C LEU A 111 -8.77 7.13 -5.04
N SER A 112 -7.50 7.55 -5.18
CA SER A 112 -6.93 8.72 -4.51
C SER A 112 -7.21 8.73 -2.99
N PRO A 113 -6.85 7.67 -2.26
CA PRO A 113 -7.12 7.55 -0.84
C PRO A 113 -6.35 8.61 -0.04
N ASP A 114 -6.87 8.98 1.14
CA ASP A 114 -6.16 9.88 2.05
C ASP A 114 -4.99 9.16 2.77
N ILE A 115 -5.10 7.83 2.95
CA ILE A 115 -4.10 7.00 3.65
C ILE A 115 -3.88 5.71 2.86
N LEU A 116 -2.60 5.36 2.62
CA LEU A 116 -2.21 4.05 2.08
C LEU A 116 -1.73 3.15 3.23
N CYS A 117 -2.31 1.96 3.31
CA CYS A 117 -1.88 0.93 4.26
C CYS A 117 -1.19 -0.20 3.50
N PHE A 118 0.03 -0.54 3.93
CA PHE A 118 0.82 -1.64 3.39
C PHE A 118 0.97 -2.72 4.47
N ASP A 119 0.59 -3.92 4.13
CA ASP A 119 0.75 -5.09 4.98
C ASP A 119 1.84 -5.99 4.38
N GLU A 120 3.05 -5.87 4.89
CA GLU A 120 4.25 -6.58 4.44
C GLU A 120 4.43 -6.63 2.91
N PRO A 121 4.55 -5.49 2.23
CA PRO A 121 4.47 -5.41 0.76
C PRO A 121 5.59 -6.15 0.02
N THR A 122 6.62 -6.62 0.70
CA THR A 122 7.80 -7.27 0.11
C THR A 122 8.00 -8.72 0.53
N SER A 123 7.27 -9.22 1.54
CA SER A 123 7.50 -10.55 2.14
C SER A 123 7.24 -11.74 1.19
N ALA A 124 6.46 -11.53 0.13
CA ALA A 124 6.20 -12.55 -0.91
C ALA A 124 7.13 -12.41 -2.13
N LEU A 125 8.21 -11.63 -2.03
CA LEU A 125 9.11 -11.31 -3.14
C LEU A 125 10.52 -11.85 -2.90
N ASP A 126 11.18 -12.20 -3.99
CA ASP A 126 12.62 -12.45 -3.97
C ASP A 126 13.40 -11.16 -3.65
N PRO A 127 14.59 -11.25 -3.03
CA PRO A 127 15.39 -10.07 -2.65
C PRO A 127 15.66 -9.10 -3.78
N GLU A 128 15.88 -9.59 -5.00
CA GLU A 128 16.10 -8.74 -6.19
C GLU A 128 14.87 -7.88 -6.53
N LEU A 129 13.66 -8.42 -6.35
CA LEU A 129 12.41 -7.72 -6.66
C LEU A 129 11.96 -6.81 -5.52
N THR A 130 12.37 -7.08 -4.29
CA THR A 130 12.09 -6.27 -3.09
C THR A 130 12.54 -4.82 -3.31
N GLY A 131 13.76 -4.61 -3.81
CA GLY A 131 14.32 -3.28 -4.04
C GLY A 131 13.48 -2.40 -4.97
N GLU A 132 12.88 -2.99 -6.02
CA GLU A 132 12.02 -2.26 -6.96
C GLU A 132 10.73 -1.76 -6.30
N VAL A 133 10.11 -2.59 -5.46
CA VAL A 133 8.88 -2.24 -4.73
C VAL A 133 9.16 -1.18 -3.67
N LEU A 134 10.23 -1.34 -2.88
CA LEU A 134 10.65 -0.35 -1.87
C LEU A 134 10.97 1.00 -2.50
N LYS A 135 11.57 1.03 -3.69
CA LYS A 135 11.84 2.27 -4.44
C LYS A 135 10.53 3.00 -4.79
N VAL A 136 9.49 2.27 -5.21
CA VAL A 136 8.19 2.87 -5.48
C VAL A 136 7.58 3.46 -4.21
N ILE A 137 7.61 2.72 -3.09
CA ILE A 137 7.05 3.21 -1.82
C ILE A 137 7.83 4.43 -1.32
N ARG A 138 9.17 4.44 -1.45
CA ARG A 138 10.01 5.62 -1.14
C ARG A 138 9.57 6.84 -1.97
N GLY A 139 9.34 6.68 -3.27
CA GLY A 139 8.85 7.75 -4.12
C GLY A 139 7.48 8.31 -3.71
N LEU A 140 6.61 7.48 -3.14
CA LEU A 140 5.35 7.93 -2.55
C LEU A 140 5.56 8.73 -1.26
N ALA A 141 6.52 8.32 -0.42
CA ALA A 141 6.91 9.06 0.79
C ALA A 141 7.46 10.46 0.44
N GLU A 142 8.33 10.55 -0.56
CA GLU A 142 8.86 11.83 -1.05
C GLU A 142 7.76 12.77 -1.54
N GLN A 143 6.66 12.23 -2.07
CA GLN A 143 5.47 12.99 -2.45
C GLN A 143 4.55 13.32 -1.25
N LYS A 144 5.00 13.02 -0.01
CA LYS A 144 4.26 13.24 1.24
C LYS A 144 2.92 12.52 1.29
N THR A 145 2.81 11.36 0.67
CA THR A 145 1.66 10.49 0.82
C THR A 145 1.61 9.95 2.25
N THR A 146 0.48 10.10 2.92
CA THR A 146 0.29 9.51 4.26
C THR A 146 0.21 8.00 4.16
N MET A 147 1.10 7.29 4.86
CA MET A 147 1.20 5.83 4.77
C MET A 147 1.32 5.20 6.16
N ILE A 148 0.74 4.01 6.30
CA ILE A 148 0.97 3.09 7.41
C ILE A 148 1.57 1.83 6.80
N ILE A 149 2.77 1.43 7.22
CA ILE A 149 3.50 0.32 6.63
C ILE A 149 3.85 -0.69 7.72
N VAL A 150 3.33 -1.90 7.61
CA VAL A 150 3.82 -3.05 8.38
C VAL A 150 4.94 -3.68 7.56
N THR A 151 6.13 -3.78 8.12
CA THR A 151 7.31 -4.28 7.40
C THR A 151 8.35 -4.86 8.35
N HIS A 152 9.13 -5.78 7.84
CA HIS A 152 10.34 -6.28 8.46
C HIS A 152 11.63 -5.68 7.83
N GLU A 153 11.50 -4.78 6.88
CA GLU A 153 12.61 -4.09 6.23
C GLU A 153 13.11 -2.93 7.10
N MET A 154 13.95 -3.21 8.11
CA MET A 154 14.35 -2.22 9.11
C MET A 154 15.15 -1.06 8.52
N ALA A 155 16.05 -1.32 7.58
CA ALA A 155 16.79 -0.27 6.89
C ALA A 155 15.87 0.68 6.10
N PHE A 156 14.85 0.12 5.43
CA PHE A 156 13.84 0.91 4.73
C PHE A 156 13.01 1.74 5.71
N ALA A 157 12.52 1.14 6.82
CA ALA A 157 11.75 1.85 7.83
C ALA A 157 12.54 3.02 8.44
N ARG A 158 13.83 2.80 8.79
CA ARG A 158 14.73 3.85 9.31
C ARG A 158 14.86 5.04 8.35
N ASP A 159 14.97 4.75 7.04
CA ASP A 159 15.31 5.78 6.05
C ASP A 159 14.07 6.52 5.51
N VAL A 160 12.88 5.95 5.63
CA VAL A 160 11.67 6.45 4.97
C VAL A 160 10.59 6.88 5.95
N ALA A 161 10.47 6.23 7.11
CA ALA A 161 9.40 6.55 8.04
C ALA A 161 9.72 7.80 8.88
N ASP A 162 8.71 8.62 9.13
CA ASP A 162 8.79 9.71 10.11
C ASP A 162 8.75 9.15 11.54
N GLN A 163 7.92 8.12 11.75
CA GLN A 163 7.74 7.46 13.03
C GLN A 163 7.72 5.94 12.87
N VAL A 164 8.26 5.25 13.87
CA VAL A 164 8.21 3.79 14.00
C VAL A 164 7.47 3.43 15.28
N ILE A 165 6.62 2.42 15.18
CA ILE A 165 5.90 1.81 16.30
C ILE A 165 6.32 0.35 16.36
N PHE A 166 7.02 -0.05 17.42
CA PHE A 166 7.34 -1.44 17.69
C PHE A 166 6.26 -2.07 18.57
N MET A 167 5.70 -3.17 18.10
CA MET A 167 4.65 -3.90 18.80
C MET A 167 5.11 -5.32 19.11
N ASP A 168 4.82 -5.80 20.31
CA ASP A 168 5.04 -7.18 20.71
C ASP A 168 3.93 -7.63 21.65
N GLY A 169 3.47 -8.89 21.53
CA GLY A 169 2.40 -9.42 22.34
C GLY A 169 1.07 -8.64 22.30
N GLY A 170 0.79 -7.94 21.21
CA GLY A 170 -0.44 -7.16 21.03
C GLY A 170 -0.44 -5.76 21.68
N VAL A 171 0.71 -5.33 22.21
CA VAL A 171 0.87 -3.99 22.83
C VAL A 171 1.97 -3.20 22.14
N ILE A 172 1.88 -1.87 22.21
CA ILE A 172 2.94 -0.98 21.78
C ILE A 172 4.03 -1.01 22.85
N VAL A 173 5.22 -1.48 22.48
CA VAL A 173 6.40 -1.54 23.35
C VAL A 173 7.19 -0.23 23.26
N GLU A 174 7.43 0.24 22.05
CA GLU A 174 8.17 1.48 21.83
C GLU A 174 7.61 2.21 20.60
N GLN A 175 7.61 3.55 20.65
CA GLN A 175 7.26 4.39 19.51
C GLN A 175 8.07 5.68 19.53
N GLY A 176 8.38 6.22 18.35
CA GLY A 176 9.12 7.47 18.24
C GLY A 176 9.66 7.73 16.84
N ASP A 177 10.58 8.67 16.76
CA ASP A 177 11.35 8.95 15.55
C ASP A 177 12.00 7.67 15.02
N ALA A 178 11.95 7.46 13.69
CA ALA A 178 12.36 6.20 13.08
C ALA A 178 13.84 5.85 13.37
N ARG A 179 14.74 6.83 13.29
CA ARG A 179 16.15 6.60 13.58
C ARG A 179 16.39 6.33 15.05
N GLN A 180 15.67 7.03 15.93
CA GLN A 180 15.80 6.82 17.37
C GLN A 180 15.37 5.41 17.76
N VAL A 181 14.20 4.93 17.26
CA VAL A 181 13.70 3.61 17.62
C VAL A 181 14.56 2.48 17.04
N ILE A 182 15.09 2.66 15.82
CA ILE A 182 15.85 1.60 15.13
C ILE A 182 17.32 1.61 15.54
N GLU A 183 17.98 2.79 15.61
CA GLU A 183 19.42 2.88 15.89
C GLU A 183 19.73 2.98 17.39
N ARG A 184 18.82 3.52 18.19
CA ARG A 184 19.01 3.79 19.63
C ARG A 184 17.76 3.43 20.43
N PRO A 185 17.28 2.18 20.37
CA PRO A 185 16.09 1.76 21.08
C PRO A 185 16.24 1.93 22.60
N ARG A 186 15.22 2.42 23.23
CA ARG A 186 15.16 2.66 24.69
C ARG A 186 14.72 1.40 25.43
N GLU A 187 13.78 0.68 24.84
CA GLU A 187 13.19 -0.52 25.44
C GLU A 187 14.06 -1.76 25.19
N GLU A 188 14.25 -2.56 26.22
CA GLU A 188 15.06 -3.76 26.15
C GLU A 188 14.52 -4.75 25.12
N ARG A 189 13.20 -4.87 25.04
CA ARG A 189 12.55 -5.79 24.09
C ARG A 189 12.78 -5.36 22.63
N THR A 190 12.79 -4.05 22.36
CA THR A 190 13.12 -3.51 21.03
C THR A 190 14.58 -3.82 20.67
N ARG A 191 15.52 -3.64 21.61
CA ARG A 191 16.94 -3.98 21.41
C ARG A 191 17.14 -5.45 21.05
N GLN A 192 16.49 -6.35 21.80
CA GLN A 192 16.55 -7.81 21.56
C GLN A 192 15.99 -8.21 20.19
N PHE A 193 14.95 -7.53 19.74
CA PHE A 193 14.38 -7.79 18.42
C PHE A 193 15.34 -7.34 17.30
N LEU A 194 15.86 -6.12 17.40
CA LEU A 194 16.74 -5.55 16.38
C LEU A 194 18.08 -6.28 16.29
N SER A 195 18.70 -6.68 17.42
CA SER A 195 19.94 -7.45 17.39
C SER A 195 19.79 -8.80 16.68
N ARG A 196 18.70 -9.52 16.93
CA ARG A 196 18.39 -10.78 16.22
C ARG A 196 18.20 -10.57 14.72
N TYR A 197 17.59 -9.43 14.33
CA TYR A 197 17.40 -9.08 12.94
C TYR A 197 18.76 -8.83 12.25
N GLU A 198 19.68 -8.11 12.89
CA GLU A 198 21.02 -7.86 12.37
C GLU A 198 21.83 -9.16 12.21
N GLU A 199 21.81 -10.05 13.20
CA GLU A 199 22.45 -11.36 13.13
C GLU A 199 21.92 -12.24 11.97
N SER A 200 20.60 -12.26 11.78
CA SER A 200 19.99 -13.03 10.68
C SER A 200 20.28 -12.45 9.30
N SER A 201 20.37 -11.13 9.19
CA SER A 201 20.72 -10.44 7.94
C SER A 201 22.19 -10.65 7.56
N ALA A 202 23.09 -10.67 8.53
CA ALA A 202 24.52 -10.95 8.33
C ALA A 202 24.76 -12.39 7.86
N ALA A 203 24.07 -13.36 8.45
CA ALA A 203 24.18 -14.78 8.07
C ALA A 203 23.67 -15.09 6.65
N GLY A 204 22.68 -14.33 6.16
CA GLY A 204 22.12 -14.48 4.82
C GLY A 204 22.98 -13.86 3.69
N SER A 205 23.96 -13.03 4.02
CA SER A 205 24.85 -12.38 3.05
C SER A 205 26.11 -13.19 2.72
N GLU A 206 26.38 -14.30 3.44
CA GLU A 206 27.55 -15.16 3.24
C GLU A 206 27.24 -16.47 2.47
N SER A 207 26.01 -16.62 1.97
CA SER A 207 25.56 -17.79 1.19
C SER A 207 25.37 -17.44 -0.27
#